data_9e5407542a5dd81752679bc649cf37d2
#
_entry.id   9e5407542a5dd81752679bc649cf37d2
#
_cell.length_a   1.000
_cell.length_b   1.000
_cell.length_c   1.000
_cell.angle_alpha   90.00
_cell.angle_beta   90.00
_cell.angle_gamma   90.00
#
_symmetry.space_group_name_H-M   'P 1'
#
loop_
_entity.id
_entity.type
_entity.pdbx_description
1 polymer ?
#
loop_
_entity_poly.entity_id
_entity_poly.type
_entity_poly.pdbx_seq_one_letter_code
_entity_poly.pdbx_strand_id
1 'polypeptide(L)'
;MKNKFNLTREQNVFIAKRNIVDYIWKSANLEGIGVTYPETQVIYDGGIINGLTVNNIIAINNLKYAWEFILENENIDYDFKALCHLHKLTCDKLVLDNDLGKLRSTPVNIGGTSWKPMFPIESQVKEELESLLDQPEKSKTEIAIEIMLWIMRRQMFIDGNKRVAMLFANKIMIDN
;
A
#
# COMPACT_ATOMS: atom_id res chain seq x y z
N MET A 1 4.73 -21.58 -1.66
CA MET A 1 5.13 -21.53 -0.21
C MET A 1 3.96 -22.04 0.63
N LYS A 2 4.19 -22.75 1.76
CA LYS A 2 3.09 -23.13 2.68
C LYS A 2 2.86 -21.99 3.67
N ASN A 3 1.59 -21.70 4.00
CA ASN A 3 1.29 -20.76 5.07
C ASN A 3 1.88 -21.27 6.39
N LYS A 4 2.58 -20.40 7.10
CA LYS A 4 3.18 -20.75 8.41
C LYS A 4 2.14 -20.76 9.53
N PHE A 5 1.13 -19.91 9.42
CA PHE A 5 0.04 -19.76 10.38
C PHE A 5 -1.29 -19.89 9.65
N ASN A 6 -2.30 -20.32 10.36
CA ASN A 6 -3.68 -20.43 9.89
C ASN A 6 -4.57 -19.69 10.89
N LEU A 7 -4.65 -18.37 10.75
CA LEU A 7 -5.40 -17.49 11.63
C LEU A 7 -6.73 -17.11 10.99
N THR A 8 -7.75 -16.87 11.80
CA THR A 8 -8.99 -16.28 11.30
C THR A 8 -8.79 -14.81 10.95
N ARG A 9 -9.70 -14.26 10.15
CA ARG A 9 -9.68 -12.83 9.80
C ARG A 9 -9.69 -11.95 11.06
N GLU A 10 -10.52 -12.28 12.06
CA GLU A 10 -10.61 -11.52 13.32
C GLU A 10 -9.27 -11.53 14.06
N GLN A 11 -8.57 -12.68 14.07
CA GLN A 11 -7.23 -12.78 14.67
C GLN A 11 -6.21 -11.95 13.90
N ASN A 12 -6.24 -11.98 12.56
CA ASN A 12 -5.37 -11.18 11.71
C ASN A 12 -5.63 -9.68 11.93
N VAL A 13 -6.90 -9.24 11.97
CA VAL A 13 -7.29 -7.86 12.25
C VAL A 13 -6.82 -7.43 13.64
N PHE A 14 -7.00 -8.28 14.66
CA PHE A 14 -6.52 -8.00 16.02
C PHE A 14 -5.01 -7.78 16.06
N ILE A 15 -4.24 -8.66 15.41
CA ILE A 15 -2.77 -8.55 15.33
C ILE A 15 -2.38 -7.27 14.58
N ALA A 16 -3.04 -6.97 13.46
CA ALA A 16 -2.75 -5.78 12.67
C ALA A 16 -3.05 -4.49 13.44
N LYS A 17 -4.20 -4.40 14.12
CA LYS A 17 -4.55 -3.25 14.98
C LYS A 17 -3.54 -3.04 16.09
N ARG A 18 -3.07 -4.12 16.73
CA ARG A 18 -2.06 -4.04 17.79
C ARG A 18 -0.72 -3.49 17.30
N ASN A 19 -0.37 -3.73 16.04
CA ASN A 19 0.92 -3.37 15.46
C ASN A 19 0.83 -2.21 14.45
N ILE A 20 -0.33 -1.54 14.33
CA ILE A 20 -0.60 -0.57 13.26
C ILE A 20 0.43 0.58 13.24
N VAL A 21 0.82 1.10 14.39
CA VAL A 21 1.81 2.18 14.47
C VAL A 21 3.18 1.72 13.99
N ASP A 22 3.58 0.49 14.31
CA ASP A 22 4.84 -0.10 13.83
C ASP A 22 4.82 -0.25 12.30
N TYR A 23 3.70 -0.66 11.73
CA TYR A 23 3.55 -0.79 10.27
C TYR A 23 3.61 0.57 9.57
N ILE A 24 2.94 1.58 10.12
CA ILE A 24 2.97 2.94 9.62
C ILE A 24 4.39 3.51 9.71
N TRP A 25 5.06 3.35 10.86
CA TRP A 25 6.43 3.79 11.08
C TRP A 25 7.40 3.19 10.06
N LYS A 26 7.34 1.86 9.87
CA LYS A 26 8.18 1.17 8.88
C LYS A 26 7.91 1.64 7.46
N SER A 27 6.62 1.82 7.11
CA SER A 27 6.24 2.32 5.78
C SER A 27 6.74 3.75 5.54
N ALA A 28 6.63 4.63 6.54
CA ALA A 28 7.12 6.00 6.46
C ALA A 28 8.65 6.04 6.25
N ASN A 29 9.40 5.21 6.98
CA ASN A 29 10.85 5.13 6.82
C ASN A 29 11.27 4.57 5.46
N LEU A 30 10.52 3.61 4.88
CA LEU A 30 10.74 3.13 3.51
C LEU A 30 10.51 4.20 2.44
N GLU A 31 9.72 5.22 2.73
CA GLU A 31 9.51 6.41 1.89
C GLU A 31 10.55 7.52 2.17
N GLY A 32 11.52 7.27 3.06
CA GLY A 32 12.55 8.24 3.42
C GLY A 32 12.10 9.30 4.42
N ILE A 33 10.95 9.12 5.07
CA ILE A 33 10.48 9.98 6.15
C ILE A 33 11.21 9.56 7.42
N GLY A 34 12.17 10.38 7.85
CA GLY A 34 12.99 10.14 9.05
C GLY A 34 12.20 10.38 10.34
N VAL A 35 11.20 9.54 10.61
CA VAL A 35 10.37 9.59 11.81
C VAL A 35 10.71 8.40 12.73
N THR A 36 10.69 8.61 14.03
CA THR A 36 10.85 7.54 15.03
C THR A 36 9.49 6.88 15.34
N TYR A 37 9.53 5.69 15.95
CA TYR A 37 8.30 5.02 16.40
C TYR A 37 7.48 5.88 17.40
N PRO A 38 8.07 6.49 18.47
CA PRO A 38 7.32 7.36 19.37
C PRO A 38 6.69 8.58 18.68
N GLU A 39 7.40 9.20 17.74
CA GLU A 39 6.84 10.31 16.94
C GLU A 39 5.67 9.87 16.05
N THR A 40 5.79 8.69 15.45
CA THR A 40 4.69 8.09 14.67
C THR A 40 3.47 7.85 15.57
N GLN A 41 3.67 7.37 16.79
CA GLN A 41 2.59 7.18 17.77
C GLN A 41 1.90 8.52 18.10
N VAL A 42 2.67 9.58 18.35
CA VAL A 42 2.10 10.90 18.63
C VAL A 42 1.25 11.41 17.46
N ILE A 43 1.72 11.25 16.21
CA ILE A 43 0.95 11.66 15.02
C ILE A 43 -0.30 10.78 14.86
N TYR A 44 -0.18 9.48 15.08
CA TYR A 44 -1.30 8.53 15.03
C TYR A 44 -2.41 8.91 16.02
N ASP A 45 -2.04 9.39 17.20
CA ASP A 45 -2.96 9.86 18.25
C ASP A 45 -3.48 11.30 18.01
N GLY A 46 -3.11 11.93 16.89
CA GLY A 46 -3.55 13.27 16.50
C GLY A 46 -2.67 14.41 17.04
N GLY A 47 -1.51 14.10 17.61
CA GLY A 47 -0.55 15.08 18.09
C GLY A 47 0.30 15.69 16.96
N ILE A 48 1.07 16.70 17.32
CA ILE A 48 1.98 17.42 16.41
C ILE A 48 3.43 17.16 16.83
N ILE A 49 4.28 16.93 15.83
CA ILE A 49 5.72 16.77 16.01
C ILE A 49 6.46 17.92 15.33
N ASN A 50 7.39 18.54 16.07
CA ASN A 50 8.27 19.56 15.53
C ASN A 50 9.38 18.91 14.68
N GLY A 51 9.78 19.57 13.60
CA GLY A 51 10.88 19.12 12.74
C GLY A 51 10.46 18.26 11.54
N LEU A 52 9.22 17.77 11.48
CA LEU A 52 8.66 17.14 10.28
C LEU A 52 8.03 18.17 9.35
N THR A 53 8.14 17.94 8.06
CA THR A 53 7.42 18.76 7.08
C THR A 53 5.91 18.44 7.10
N VAL A 54 5.10 19.38 6.66
CA VAL A 54 3.65 19.18 6.53
C VAL A 54 3.34 17.94 5.67
N ASN A 55 4.07 17.75 4.56
CA ASN A 55 3.89 16.59 3.69
C ASN A 55 4.21 15.27 4.40
N ASN A 56 5.21 15.24 5.29
CA ASN A 56 5.54 14.04 6.06
C ASN A 56 4.41 13.68 7.03
N ILE A 57 3.83 14.67 7.69
CA ILE A 57 2.68 14.47 8.59
C ILE A 57 1.46 13.99 7.80
N ILE A 58 1.18 14.60 6.63
CA ILE A 58 0.12 14.15 5.73
C ILE A 58 0.34 12.70 5.31
N ALA A 59 1.55 12.32 4.89
CA ALA A 59 1.86 10.97 4.46
C ALA A 59 1.61 9.93 5.58
N ILE A 60 1.98 10.24 6.82
CA ILE A 60 1.75 9.36 7.98
C ILE A 60 0.24 9.23 8.27
N ASN A 61 -0.51 10.33 8.24
CA ASN A 61 -1.96 10.29 8.43
C ASN A 61 -2.67 9.54 7.29
N ASN A 62 -2.23 9.71 6.06
CA ASN A 62 -2.75 8.96 4.92
C ASN A 62 -2.53 7.45 5.08
N LEU A 63 -1.37 7.03 5.57
CA LEU A 63 -1.12 5.62 5.90
C LEU A 63 -2.06 5.13 7.01
N LYS A 64 -2.32 5.93 8.05
CA LYS A 64 -3.30 5.61 9.10
C LYS A 64 -4.67 5.34 8.49
N TYR A 65 -5.22 6.27 7.71
CA TYR A 65 -6.54 6.12 7.09
C TYR A 65 -6.61 4.93 6.13
N ALA A 66 -5.54 4.68 5.38
CA ALA A 66 -5.49 3.54 4.48
C ALA A 66 -5.45 2.19 5.24
N TRP A 67 -4.76 2.11 6.38
CA TRP A 67 -4.78 0.96 7.27
C TRP A 67 -6.17 0.76 7.90
N GLU A 68 -6.79 1.82 8.43
CA GLU A 68 -8.15 1.77 8.96
C GLU A 68 -9.12 1.24 7.89
N PHE A 69 -9.03 1.76 6.66
CA PHE A 69 -9.84 1.31 5.54
C PHE A 69 -9.73 -0.20 5.27
N ILE A 70 -8.51 -0.76 5.17
CA ILE A 70 -8.35 -2.20 4.88
C ILE A 70 -8.74 -3.10 6.06
N LEU A 71 -8.69 -2.60 7.30
CA LEU A 71 -9.06 -3.35 8.50
C LEU A 71 -10.57 -3.38 8.74
N GLU A 72 -11.27 -2.28 8.44
CA GLU A 72 -12.69 -2.11 8.70
C GLU A 72 -13.58 -2.66 7.58
N ASN A 73 -13.09 -2.67 6.34
CA ASN A 73 -13.86 -3.12 5.19
C ASN A 73 -13.52 -4.58 4.83
N GLU A 74 -14.44 -5.49 5.13
CA GLU A 74 -14.28 -6.92 4.88
C GLU A 74 -14.44 -7.27 3.39
N ASN A 75 -15.44 -6.68 2.73
CA ASN A 75 -15.85 -7.03 1.37
C ASN A 75 -15.24 -6.09 0.31
N ILE A 76 -13.92 -5.93 0.33
CA ILE A 76 -13.23 -5.20 -0.73
C ILE A 76 -12.80 -6.21 -1.79
N ASP A 77 -13.25 -6.01 -3.03
CA ASP A 77 -12.76 -6.78 -4.15
C ASP A 77 -11.27 -6.51 -4.38
N TYR A 78 -10.51 -7.56 -4.70
CA TYR A 78 -9.09 -7.42 -5.07
C TYR A 78 -8.96 -7.04 -6.54
N ASP A 79 -9.41 -5.84 -6.88
CA ASP A 79 -9.48 -5.37 -8.26
C ASP A 79 -8.69 -4.07 -8.49
N PHE A 80 -8.68 -3.62 -9.73
CA PHE A 80 -8.05 -2.36 -10.10
C PHE A 80 -8.68 -1.14 -9.41
N LYS A 81 -9.98 -1.19 -9.07
CA LYS A 81 -10.65 -0.09 -8.35
C LYS A 81 -10.13 0.01 -6.92
N ALA A 82 -9.87 -1.12 -6.27
CA ALA A 82 -9.27 -1.15 -4.94
C ALA A 82 -7.84 -0.57 -4.96
N LEU A 83 -7.02 -0.89 -5.98
CA LEU A 83 -5.70 -0.27 -6.16
C LEU A 83 -5.81 1.26 -6.31
N CYS A 84 -6.71 1.74 -7.15
CA CYS A 84 -6.95 3.17 -7.33
C CYS A 84 -7.45 3.86 -6.05
N HIS A 85 -8.29 3.17 -5.27
CA HIS A 85 -8.81 3.70 -4.02
C HIS A 85 -7.72 3.79 -2.95
N LEU A 86 -6.90 2.75 -2.80
CA LEU A 86 -5.74 2.78 -1.90
C LEU A 86 -4.75 3.88 -2.29
N HIS A 87 -4.55 4.11 -3.59
CA HIS A 87 -3.73 5.24 -4.05
C HIS A 87 -4.34 6.59 -3.65
N LYS A 88 -5.66 6.75 -3.76
CA LYS A 88 -6.32 7.97 -3.28
C LYS A 88 -6.09 8.19 -1.78
N LEU A 89 -6.26 7.17 -0.97
CA LEU A 89 -6.06 7.28 0.48
C LEU A 89 -4.60 7.60 0.84
N THR A 90 -3.64 6.92 0.20
CA THR A 90 -2.22 7.05 0.55
C THR A 90 -1.54 8.29 -0.01
N CYS A 91 -2.11 8.90 -1.05
CA CYS A 91 -1.52 10.01 -1.79
C CYS A 91 -2.34 11.30 -1.73
N ASP A 92 -3.41 11.35 -0.94
CA ASP A 92 -4.21 12.57 -0.76
C ASP A 92 -3.31 13.75 -0.35
N LYS A 93 -3.46 14.88 -1.03
CA LYS A 93 -2.63 16.11 -0.85
C LYS A 93 -1.12 15.94 -1.07
N LEU A 94 -0.66 14.79 -1.55
CA LEU A 94 0.76 14.54 -1.87
C LEU A 94 1.02 14.52 -3.37
N VAL A 95 0.00 14.27 -4.18
CA VAL A 95 0.04 14.33 -5.64
C VAL A 95 -1.04 15.30 -6.14
N LEU A 96 -0.98 15.66 -7.42
CA LEU A 96 -2.00 16.50 -8.02
C LEU A 96 -3.35 15.75 -8.09
N ASP A 97 -4.46 16.46 -7.93
CA ASP A 97 -5.82 15.88 -7.98
C ASP A 97 -6.08 15.13 -9.29
N ASN A 98 -5.47 15.58 -10.38
CA ASN A 98 -5.59 14.93 -11.68
C ASN A 98 -4.90 13.56 -11.75
N ASP A 99 -3.93 13.29 -10.91
CA ASP A 99 -3.18 12.03 -10.83
C ASP A 99 -3.70 11.11 -9.72
N LEU A 100 -4.51 11.67 -8.80
CA LEU A 100 -4.98 10.96 -7.63
C LEU A 100 -5.92 9.79 -7.99
N GLY A 101 -5.48 8.57 -7.71
CA GLY A 101 -6.21 7.34 -8.02
C GLY A 101 -6.27 7.00 -9.51
N LYS A 102 -5.37 7.54 -10.33
CA LYS A 102 -5.31 7.32 -11.78
C LYS A 102 -3.95 6.79 -12.19
N LEU A 103 -3.95 6.02 -13.28
CA LEU A 103 -2.72 5.60 -13.93
C LEU A 103 -1.94 6.84 -14.41
N ARG A 104 -0.63 6.81 -14.22
CA ARG A 104 0.24 7.90 -14.68
C ARG A 104 0.22 8.04 -16.19
N SER A 105 0.30 9.27 -16.65
CA SER A 105 0.45 9.64 -18.06
C SER A 105 1.87 10.16 -18.39
N THR A 106 2.77 10.17 -17.40
CA THR A 106 4.15 10.64 -17.55
C THR A 106 5.15 9.51 -17.25
N PRO A 107 6.37 9.56 -17.85
CA PRO A 107 7.43 8.61 -17.51
C PRO A 107 7.86 8.76 -16.05
N VAL A 108 8.24 7.63 -15.43
CA VAL A 108 8.88 7.61 -14.11
C VAL A 108 10.17 6.81 -14.17
N ASN A 109 11.08 7.08 -13.26
CA ASN A 109 12.32 6.33 -13.08
C ASN A 109 12.33 5.66 -11.73
N ILE A 110 12.92 4.46 -11.66
CA ILE A 110 13.19 3.79 -10.38
C ILE A 110 14.63 4.09 -10.01
N GLY A 111 14.84 4.67 -8.83
CA GLY A 111 16.18 4.97 -8.34
C GLY A 111 17.06 3.70 -8.24
N GLY A 112 18.35 3.85 -8.58
CA GLY A 112 19.31 2.74 -8.52
C GLY A 112 19.28 1.76 -9.69
N THR A 113 18.47 1.99 -10.72
CA THR A 113 18.40 1.14 -11.92
C THR A 113 18.26 1.96 -13.20
N SER A 114 18.78 1.42 -14.32
CA SER A 114 18.54 1.96 -15.65
C SER A 114 17.23 1.48 -16.29
N TRP A 115 16.55 0.54 -15.64
CA TRP A 115 15.28 0.02 -16.15
C TRP A 115 14.17 1.08 -16.05
N LYS A 116 13.40 1.22 -17.12
CA LYS A 116 12.31 2.19 -17.23
C LYS A 116 10.98 1.43 -17.28
N PRO A 117 10.05 1.69 -16.33
CA PRO A 117 8.73 1.09 -16.37
C PRO A 117 7.96 1.52 -17.62
N MET A 118 7.34 0.57 -18.31
CA MET A 118 6.45 0.85 -19.44
C MET A 118 5.25 1.69 -18.97
N PHE A 119 4.66 2.47 -19.88
CA PHE A 119 3.41 3.17 -19.60
C PHE A 119 2.32 2.16 -19.22
N PRO A 120 1.56 2.41 -18.15
CA PRO A 120 0.48 1.54 -17.75
C PRO A 120 -0.71 1.72 -18.71
N ILE A 121 -1.26 0.59 -19.15
CA ILE A 121 -2.51 0.52 -19.92
C ILE A 121 -3.53 -0.18 -19.02
N GLU A 122 -4.69 0.44 -18.79
CA GLU A 122 -5.66 -0.02 -17.79
C GLU A 122 -6.11 -1.46 -18.04
N SER A 123 -6.43 -1.84 -19.29
CA SER A 123 -6.82 -3.21 -19.63
C SER A 123 -5.74 -4.22 -19.27
N GLN A 124 -4.47 -3.92 -19.59
CA GLN A 124 -3.35 -4.79 -19.26
C GLN A 124 -3.13 -4.91 -17.74
N VAL A 125 -3.24 -3.79 -17.01
CA VAL A 125 -3.10 -3.80 -15.55
C VAL A 125 -4.18 -4.67 -14.90
N LYS A 126 -5.43 -4.59 -15.39
CA LYS A 126 -6.54 -5.44 -14.92
C LYS A 126 -6.27 -6.92 -15.21
N GLU A 127 -5.92 -7.25 -16.44
CA GLU A 127 -5.65 -8.62 -16.89
C GLU A 127 -4.45 -9.23 -16.12
N GLU A 128 -3.35 -8.47 -15.94
CA GLU A 128 -2.20 -8.89 -15.15
C GLU A 128 -2.59 -9.14 -13.68
N LEU A 129 -3.39 -8.26 -13.06
CA LEU A 129 -3.86 -8.43 -11.68
C LEU A 129 -4.74 -9.66 -11.52
N GLU A 130 -5.73 -9.84 -12.41
CA GLU A 130 -6.61 -11.00 -12.42
C GLU A 130 -5.80 -12.30 -12.54
N SER A 131 -4.83 -12.34 -13.46
CA SER A 131 -3.94 -13.49 -13.64
C SER A 131 -3.08 -13.80 -12.41
N LEU A 132 -2.66 -12.77 -11.66
CA LEU A 132 -1.91 -12.95 -10.40
C LEU A 132 -2.78 -13.45 -9.26
N LEU A 133 -4.05 -13.09 -9.23
CA LEU A 133 -5.01 -13.53 -8.21
C LEU A 133 -5.53 -14.96 -8.47
N ASP A 134 -5.65 -15.35 -9.74
CA ASP A 134 -6.15 -16.68 -10.16
C ASP A 134 -5.02 -17.70 -10.25
N GLN A 135 -4.42 -18.03 -9.10
CA GLN A 135 -3.36 -19.03 -8.97
C GLN A 135 -3.67 -20.01 -7.83
N PRO A 136 -4.58 -20.99 -8.09
CA PRO A 136 -5.10 -21.89 -7.05
C PRO A 136 -4.04 -22.78 -6.42
N GLU A 137 -2.90 -23.00 -7.10
CA GLU A 137 -1.78 -23.80 -6.61
C GLU A 137 -0.89 -23.06 -5.60
N LYS A 138 -1.02 -21.72 -5.50
CA LYS A 138 -0.24 -20.89 -4.60
C LYS A 138 -0.97 -20.57 -3.30
N SER A 139 -0.22 -20.39 -2.24
CA SER A 139 -0.76 -19.86 -0.99
C SER A 139 -1.14 -18.38 -1.13
N LYS A 140 -2.10 -17.90 -0.35
CA LYS A 140 -2.48 -16.48 -0.35
C LYS A 140 -1.33 -15.55 0.04
N THR A 141 -0.45 -16.00 0.92
CA THR A 141 0.79 -15.27 1.26
C THR A 141 1.69 -15.11 0.04
N GLU A 142 1.85 -16.17 -0.76
CA GLU A 142 2.68 -16.13 -1.98
C GLU A 142 2.08 -15.18 -3.02
N ILE A 143 0.78 -15.27 -3.27
CA ILE A 143 0.04 -14.37 -4.15
C ILE A 143 0.17 -12.91 -3.69
N ALA A 144 -0.01 -12.65 -2.40
CA ALA A 144 0.11 -11.30 -1.84
C ALA A 144 1.51 -10.70 -2.06
N ILE A 145 2.57 -11.49 -1.85
CA ILE A 145 3.96 -11.05 -2.07
C ILE A 145 4.22 -10.80 -3.57
N GLU A 146 3.76 -11.68 -4.45
CA GLU A 146 3.91 -11.51 -5.90
C GLU A 146 3.22 -10.25 -6.40
N ILE A 147 1.98 -10.00 -5.96
CA ILE A 147 1.23 -8.79 -6.30
C ILE A 147 1.94 -7.54 -5.76
N MET A 148 2.45 -7.59 -4.53
CA MET A 148 3.23 -6.49 -3.96
C MET A 148 4.44 -6.14 -4.83
N LEU A 149 5.22 -7.13 -5.22
CA LEU A 149 6.41 -6.95 -6.08
C LEU A 149 6.02 -6.47 -7.48
N TRP A 150 4.93 -6.99 -8.04
CA TRP A 150 4.41 -6.58 -9.33
C TRP A 150 3.99 -5.09 -9.33
N ILE A 151 3.22 -4.63 -8.32
CA ILE A 151 2.84 -3.21 -8.20
C ILE A 151 4.10 -2.33 -8.09
N MET A 152 5.04 -2.71 -7.22
CA MET A 152 6.30 -1.97 -7.04
C MET A 152 7.12 -1.87 -8.33
N ARG A 153 7.15 -2.94 -9.14
CA ARG A 153 7.87 -2.97 -10.41
C ARG A 153 7.11 -2.25 -11.53
N ARG A 154 5.79 -2.44 -11.59
CA ARG A 154 4.93 -1.89 -12.65
C ARG A 154 4.88 -0.37 -12.62
N GLN A 155 5.03 0.23 -11.42
CA GLN A 155 5.01 1.69 -11.23
C GLN A 155 3.83 2.33 -11.97
N MET A 156 2.63 1.86 -11.68
CA MET A 156 1.43 2.26 -12.42
C MET A 156 0.92 3.66 -12.06
N PHE A 157 1.28 4.17 -10.90
CA PHE A 157 0.95 5.52 -10.42
C PHE A 157 2.17 6.43 -10.50
N ILE A 158 1.94 7.74 -10.47
CA ILE A 158 3.02 8.74 -10.52
C ILE A 158 3.91 8.69 -9.27
N ASP A 159 3.32 8.40 -8.11
CA ASP A 159 3.96 8.17 -6.81
C ASP A 159 3.13 7.17 -5.99
N GLY A 160 3.57 6.81 -4.77
CA GLY A 160 2.82 5.98 -3.82
C GLY A 160 2.73 4.50 -4.17
N ASN A 161 3.38 4.02 -5.22
CA ASN A 161 3.32 2.61 -5.65
C ASN A 161 3.74 1.63 -4.54
N LYS A 162 4.76 1.95 -3.73
CA LYS A 162 5.20 1.11 -2.60
C LYS A 162 4.12 1.05 -1.50
N ARG A 163 3.52 2.18 -1.17
CA ARG A 163 2.46 2.30 -0.16
C ARG A 163 1.24 1.47 -0.55
N VAL A 164 0.77 1.64 -1.78
CA VAL A 164 -0.34 0.85 -2.34
C VAL A 164 -0.02 -0.64 -2.35
N ALA A 165 1.18 -1.02 -2.81
CA ALA A 165 1.62 -2.40 -2.89
C ALA A 165 1.57 -3.10 -1.52
N MET A 166 2.12 -2.46 -0.49
CA MET A 166 2.14 -2.99 0.87
C MET A 166 0.73 -3.12 1.45
N LEU A 167 -0.12 -2.12 1.29
CA LEU A 167 -1.49 -2.14 1.81
C LEU A 167 -2.34 -3.20 1.10
N PHE A 168 -2.26 -3.29 -0.21
CA PHE A 168 -3.00 -4.28 -0.99
C PHE A 168 -2.61 -5.72 -0.62
N ALA A 169 -1.31 -5.99 -0.50
CA ALA A 169 -0.81 -7.29 -0.06
C ALA A 169 -1.24 -7.62 1.38
N ASN A 170 -1.18 -6.65 2.29
CA ASN A 170 -1.65 -6.84 3.66
C ASN A 170 -3.15 -7.12 3.72
N LYS A 171 -3.96 -6.45 2.88
CA LYS A 171 -5.39 -6.75 2.78
C LYS A 171 -5.65 -8.20 2.39
N ILE A 172 -4.95 -8.72 1.37
CA ILE A 172 -5.05 -10.13 0.97
C ILE A 172 -4.69 -11.05 2.14
N MET A 173 -3.60 -10.76 2.87
CA MET A 173 -3.14 -11.60 3.98
C MET A 173 -4.06 -11.52 5.21
N ILE A 174 -4.70 -10.37 5.46
CA ILE A 174 -5.63 -10.19 6.59
C ILE A 174 -6.92 -10.97 6.38
N ASP A 175 -7.41 -11.02 5.16
CA ASP A 175 -8.69 -11.66 4.83
C ASP A 175 -8.59 -13.18 4.64
N ASN A 176 -7.40 -13.74 4.53
CA ASN A 176 -7.12 -15.14 4.25
C ASN A 176 -6.13 -15.76 5.25
#